data_8154adf102f3dbacb056960c6add3378
#
_entry.id   8154adf102f3dbacb056960c6add3378
#
_cell.length_a   1.000
_cell.length_b   1.000
_cell.length_c   1.000
_cell.angle_alpha   90.00
_cell.angle_beta   90.00
_cell.angle_gamma   90.00
#
_symmetry.space_group_name_H-M   'P 1'
#
loop_
_entity.id
_entity.type
_entity.pdbx_description
1 polymer ?
#
loop_
_entity_poly.entity_id
_entity_poly.type
_entity_poly.pdbx_seq_one_letter_code
_entity_poly.pdbx_strand_id
1 'polypeptide(L)'
;MASKSRISLREGAVYLDGNKVMEAVKLEAVFTPEIAESRTLKERGVNRRWIGYDMTGTLTEYRTTAWLKDTITKYIRDGITPSFTITGIQNDKNSDYYEKNGNIKVTLKDVTLTGDLTLLNLDAEGELMQDEIEFGARSMT
;
A
#
# COMPACT_ATOMS: atom_id res chain seq x y z
N MET A 1 -1.51 15.57 26.64
CA MET A 1 -0.89 14.24 26.69
C MET A 1 -0.17 13.92 25.39
N ALA A 2 1.02 13.36 25.52
CA ALA A 2 1.86 13.04 24.35
C ALA A 2 1.18 12.08 23.35
N SER A 3 0.26 11.21 23.83
CA SER A 3 -0.45 10.25 22.99
C SER A 3 -1.39 10.87 21.97
N LYS A 4 -1.90 12.08 22.20
CA LYS A 4 -2.81 12.76 21.27
C LYS A 4 -2.10 13.37 20.06
N SER A 5 -0.80 13.63 20.17
CA SER A 5 -0.03 14.16 19.04
C SER A 5 0.35 13.08 18.01
N ARG A 6 0.17 11.81 18.36
CA ARG A 6 0.52 10.68 17.51
C ARG A 6 -0.72 10.09 16.86
N ILE A 7 -0.58 9.73 15.58
CA ILE A 7 -1.66 9.08 14.81
C ILE A 7 -1.60 7.58 15.04
N SER A 8 -2.73 6.98 15.43
CA SER A 8 -2.82 5.54 15.65
C SER A 8 -2.78 4.78 14.33
N LEU A 9 -2.01 3.71 14.28
CA LEU A 9 -1.95 2.81 13.12
C LEU A 9 -3.20 1.93 12.99
N ARG A 10 -4.01 1.82 14.05
CA ARG A 10 -5.19 0.96 14.06
C ARG A 10 -6.44 1.62 13.48
N GLU A 11 -6.45 2.95 13.46
CA GLU A 11 -7.62 3.72 13.03
C GLU A 11 -7.54 4.03 11.54
N GLY A 12 -8.20 3.20 10.75
CA GLY A 12 -8.19 3.42 9.33
C GLY A 12 -9.01 2.41 8.55
N ALA A 13 -9.01 2.57 7.23
CA ALA A 13 -9.71 1.69 6.32
C ALA A 13 -8.93 1.57 5.01
N VAL A 14 -9.11 0.45 4.33
CA VAL A 14 -8.48 0.17 3.03
C VAL A 14 -9.59 -0.11 2.02
N TYR A 15 -9.48 0.50 0.85
CA TYR A 15 -10.39 0.27 -0.28
C TYR A 15 -9.60 -0.22 -1.48
N LEU A 16 -10.09 -1.27 -2.11
CA LEU A 16 -9.54 -1.82 -3.35
C LEU A 16 -10.55 -1.60 -4.46
N ASP A 17 -10.20 -0.80 -5.47
CA ASP A 17 -11.10 -0.41 -6.57
C ASP A 17 -12.44 0.16 -6.08
N GLY A 18 -12.41 0.91 -4.98
CA GLY A 18 -13.60 1.52 -4.39
C GLY A 18 -14.37 0.62 -3.43
N ASN A 19 -14.01 -0.65 -3.30
CA ASN A 19 -14.65 -1.60 -2.40
C ASN A 19 -13.83 -1.74 -1.12
N LYS A 20 -14.48 -1.57 0.04
CA LYS A 20 -13.80 -1.66 1.32
C LYS A 20 -13.29 -3.08 1.58
N VAL A 21 -12.02 -3.20 1.94
CA VAL A 21 -11.42 -4.47 2.36
C VAL A 21 -11.76 -4.67 3.85
N MET A 22 -12.77 -5.49 4.10
CA MET A 22 -13.34 -5.64 5.46
C MET A 22 -12.39 -6.33 6.43
N GLU A 23 -11.57 -7.26 5.95
CA GLU A 23 -10.69 -8.06 6.78
C GLU A 23 -9.21 -7.64 6.63
N ALA A 24 -8.97 -6.37 6.33
CA ALA A 24 -7.61 -5.84 6.26
C ALA A 24 -6.94 -5.83 7.62
N VAL A 25 -5.73 -6.36 7.67
CA VAL A 25 -4.92 -6.39 8.89
C VAL A 25 -3.88 -5.28 8.87
N LYS A 26 -3.27 -5.05 7.70
CA LYS A 26 -2.18 -4.09 7.56
C LYS A 26 -2.08 -3.58 6.13
N LEU A 27 -1.87 -2.29 6.00
CA LEU A 27 -1.49 -1.68 4.73
C LEU A 27 -0.29 -0.77 4.98
N GLU A 28 0.77 -1.00 4.23
CA GLU A 28 1.95 -0.15 4.24
C GLU A 28 2.30 0.22 2.82
N ALA A 29 2.55 1.50 2.57
CA ALA A 29 3.00 1.99 1.28
C ALA A 29 4.20 2.91 1.50
N VAL A 30 5.22 2.77 0.67
CA VAL A 30 6.48 3.48 0.79
C VAL A 30 6.83 4.14 -0.53
N PHE A 31 7.19 5.40 -0.46
CA PHE A 31 7.71 6.16 -1.59
C PHE A 31 9.24 6.16 -1.52
N THR A 32 9.88 5.72 -2.58
CA THR A 32 11.34 5.70 -2.68
C THR A 32 11.78 6.60 -3.83
N PRO A 33 12.39 7.76 -3.55
CA PRO A 33 12.87 8.64 -4.60
C PRO A 33 14.13 8.09 -5.25
N GLU A 34 14.26 8.29 -6.55
CA GLU A 34 15.50 8.06 -7.28
C GLU A 34 16.28 9.38 -7.29
N ILE A 35 17.50 9.35 -6.77
CA ILE A 35 18.28 10.54 -6.52
C ILE A 35 19.47 10.61 -7.46
N ALA A 36 19.62 11.76 -8.15
CA ALA A 36 20.83 12.12 -8.84
C ALA A 36 21.67 13.01 -7.95
N GLU A 37 22.94 12.70 -7.85
CA GLU A 37 23.91 13.47 -7.07
C GLU A 37 24.92 14.14 -7.99
N SER A 38 25.26 15.40 -7.68
CA SER A 38 26.29 16.12 -8.42
C SER A 38 27.07 17.03 -7.48
N ARG A 39 28.29 17.30 -7.88
CA ARG A 39 29.19 18.16 -7.10
C ARG A 39 29.98 19.04 -8.07
N THR A 40 29.97 20.34 -7.86
CA THR A 40 30.74 21.27 -8.67
C THR A 40 32.09 21.59 -7.99
N LEU A 41 33.03 22.10 -8.78
CA LEU A 41 34.31 22.54 -8.26
C LEU A 41 34.14 23.63 -7.18
N LYS A 42 34.91 23.53 -6.11
CA LYS A 42 34.89 24.44 -4.94
C LYS A 42 33.71 24.27 -4.01
N GLU A 43 32.72 23.43 -4.34
CA GLU A 43 31.65 23.10 -3.41
C GLU A 43 31.99 21.88 -2.57
N ARG A 44 31.76 21.96 -1.26
CA ARG A 44 31.97 20.85 -0.33
C ARG A 44 30.73 19.98 -0.19
N GLY A 45 29.56 20.59 -0.37
CA GLY A 45 28.28 19.87 -0.28
C GLY A 45 27.93 19.13 -1.56
N VAL A 46 27.15 18.09 -1.43
CA VAL A 46 26.60 17.32 -2.56
C VAL A 46 25.24 17.88 -2.93
N ASN A 47 25.05 18.20 -4.19
CA ASN A 47 23.74 18.60 -4.72
C ASN A 47 22.94 17.34 -5.04
N ARG A 48 21.70 17.27 -4.54
CA ARG A 48 20.81 16.13 -4.76
C ARG A 48 19.54 16.61 -5.42
N ARG A 49 19.05 15.82 -6.37
CA ARG A 49 17.81 16.08 -7.08
C ARG A 49 17.05 14.77 -7.27
N TRP A 50 15.74 14.82 -7.08
CA TRP A 50 14.87 13.69 -7.41
C TRP A 50 14.66 13.64 -8.92
N ILE A 51 15.00 12.53 -9.54
CA ILE A 51 14.86 12.31 -10.99
C ILE A 51 13.83 11.26 -11.33
N GLY A 52 13.30 10.57 -10.34
CA GLY A 52 12.29 9.55 -10.50
C GLY A 52 11.85 9.05 -9.16
N TYR A 53 10.97 8.06 -9.16
CA TYR A 53 10.49 7.46 -7.91
C TYR A 53 9.97 6.05 -8.16
N ASP A 54 9.84 5.30 -7.08
CA ASP A 54 9.13 4.03 -7.04
C ASP A 54 8.25 4.03 -5.79
N MET A 55 7.03 3.51 -5.92
CA MET A 55 6.13 3.33 -4.79
C MET A 55 5.81 1.85 -4.68
N THR A 56 6.13 1.29 -3.52
CA THR A 56 5.88 -0.12 -3.22
C THR A 56 5.13 -0.23 -1.91
N GLY A 57 4.50 -1.37 -1.71
CA GLY A 57 3.80 -1.60 -0.47
C GLY A 57 3.37 -3.04 -0.28
N THR A 58 2.74 -3.28 0.84
CA THR A 58 2.23 -4.58 1.24
C THR A 58 0.85 -4.42 1.84
N LEU A 59 -0.09 -5.22 1.38
CA LEU A 59 -1.43 -5.34 1.96
C LEU A 59 -1.55 -6.73 2.58
N THR A 60 -1.90 -6.78 3.87
CA THR A 60 -2.17 -8.04 4.57
C THR A 60 -3.64 -8.09 4.93
N GLU A 61 -4.29 -9.18 4.58
CA GLU A 61 -5.71 -9.41 4.86
C GLU A 61 -5.99 -10.86 5.24
N TYR A 62 -7.07 -11.10 5.96
CA TYR A 62 -7.62 -12.44 6.09
C TYR A 62 -8.37 -12.78 4.81
N ARG A 63 -8.14 -13.98 4.28
CA ARG A 63 -8.83 -14.40 3.06
C ARG A 63 -10.28 -14.75 3.36
N THR A 64 -11.20 -14.00 2.77
CA THR A 64 -12.64 -14.22 2.88
C THR A 64 -13.31 -14.40 1.52
N THR A 65 -12.62 -14.06 0.44
CA THR A 65 -13.16 -14.12 -0.92
C THR A 65 -12.13 -14.73 -1.88
N ALA A 66 -12.54 -15.01 -3.09
CA ALA A 66 -11.69 -15.58 -4.12
C ALA A 66 -11.17 -14.55 -5.12
N TRP A 67 -11.06 -13.28 -4.73
CA TRP A 67 -10.69 -12.22 -5.67
C TRP A 67 -9.29 -12.41 -6.28
N LEU A 68 -8.33 -12.95 -5.51
CA LEU A 68 -7.00 -13.25 -6.04
C LEU A 68 -7.05 -14.34 -7.10
N LYS A 69 -7.78 -15.42 -6.83
CA LYS A 69 -7.98 -16.49 -7.80
C LYS A 69 -8.63 -15.98 -9.07
N ASP A 70 -9.67 -15.17 -8.94
CA ASP A 70 -10.39 -14.60 -10.07
C ASP A 70 -9.50 -13.68 -10.90
N THR A 71 -8.68 -12.87 -10.25
CA THR A 71 -7.71 -11.99 -10.90
C THR A 71 -6.66 -12.77 -11.68
N ILE A 72 -6.10 -13.82 -11.08
CA ILE A 72 -5.09 -14.65 -11.70
C ILE A 72 -5.68 -15.42 -12.87
N THR A 73 -6.89 -15.98 -12.72
CA THR A 73 -7.57 -16.71 -13.78
C THR A 73 -7.84 -15.81 -14.98
N LYS A 74 -8.26 -14.57 -14.72
CA LYS A 74 -8.50 -13.60 -15.80
C LYS A 74 -7.22 -13.26 -16.55
N TYR A 75 -6.10 -13.08 -15.84
CA TYR A 75 -4.82 -12.83 -16.48
C TYR A 75 -4.37 -14.00 -17.37
N ILE A 76 -4.47 -15.23 -16.86
CA ILE A 76 -4.09 -16.42 -17.63
C ILE A 76 -4.92 -16.53 -18.92
N ARG A 77 -6.20 -16.21 -18.84
CA ARG A 77 -7.10 -16.26 -20.00
C ARG A 77 -6.84 -15.15 -21.02
N ASP A 78 -6.71 -13.91 -20.54
CA ASP A 78 -6.70 -12.71 -21.40
C ASP A 78 -5.30 -12.17 -21.68
N GLY A 79 -4.31 -12.50 -20.85
CA GLY A 79 -2.94 -12.02 -20.99
C GLY A 79 -2.72 -10.55 -20.64
N ILE A 80 -3.71 -9.91 -20.01
CA ILE A 80 -3.66 -8.48 -19.66
C ILE A 80 -3.31 -8.35 -18.18
N THR A 81 -2.24 -7.60 -17.87
CA THR A 81 -1.83 -7.35 -16.49
C THR A 81 -2.92 -6.62 -15.72
N PRO A 82 -3.39 -7.17 -14.58
CA PRO A 82 -4.38 -6.50 -13.75
C PRO A 82 -3.83 -5.21 -13.14
N SER A 83 -4.66 -4.19 -13.12
CA SER A 83 -4.32 -2.91 -12.50
C SER A 83 -5.41 -2.55 -11.50
N PHE A 84 -4.98 -2.06 -10.34
CA PHE A 84 -5.90 -1.73 -9.25
C PHE A 84 -5.69 -0.30 -8.78
N THR A 85 -6.66 0.19 -8.01
CA THR A 85 -6.57 1.43 -7.26
C THR A 85 -6.72 1.09 -5.78
N ILE A 86 -5.73 1.44 -4.97
CA ILE A 86 -5.76 1.21 -3.53
C ILE A 86 -5.87 2.54 -2.82
N THR A 87 -6.88 2.68 -1.98
CA THR A 87 -7.07 3.87 -1.13
C THR A 87 -6.92 3.48 0.32
N GLY A 88 -5.98 4.12 1.00
CA GLY A 88 -5.81 3.99 2.44
C GLY A 88 -6.28 5.26 3.13
N ILE A 89 -7.07 5.12 4.17
CA ILE A 89 -7.56 6.24 4.97
C ILE A 89 -7.11 6.03 6.41
N GLN A 90 -6.37 6.99 6.93
CA GLN A 90 -5.97 7.05 8.33
C GLN A 90 -6.88 8.04 9.04
N ASN A 91 -7.69 7.55 9.96
CA ASN A 91 -8.81 8.29 10.52
C ASN A 91 -8.83 8.18 12.06
N ASP A 92 -7.75 8.64 12.70
CA ASP A 92 -7.66 8.66 14.16
C ASP A 92 -8.30 9.93 14.70
N LYS A 93 -9.59 9.82 15.08
CA LYS A 93 -10.38 10.92 15.61
C LYS A 93 -9.85 11.47 16.94
N ASN A 94 -9.00 10.73 17.62
CA ASN A 94 -8.41 11.13 18.89
C ASN A 94 -7.07 11.84 18.73
N SER A 95 -6.59 12.01 17.49
CA SER A 95 -5.33 12.68 17.23
C SER A 95 -5.52 14.19 17.04
N ASP A 96 -4.48 14.95 17.36
CA ASP A 96 -4.46 16.40 17.13
C ASP A 96 -4.55 16.73 15.65
N TYR A 97 -3.98 15.87 14.79
CA TYR A 97 -4.05 16.06 13.35
C TYR A 97 -5.50 16.02 12.85
N TYR A 98 -6.30 15.07 13.33
CA TYR A 98 -7.69 14.95 12.91
C TYR A 98 -8.52 16.17 13.28
N GLU A 99 -8.31 16.73 14.47
CA GLU A 99 -9.03 17.92 14.92
C GLU A 99 -8.77 19.13 14.00
N LYS A 100 -7.56 19.23 13.43
CA LYS A 100 -7.17 20.36 12.59
C LYS A 100 -7.42 20.11 11.10
N ASN A 101 -7.22 18.88 10.62
CA ASN A 101 -7.11 18.56 9.20
C ASN A 101 -8.05 17.45 8.73
N GLY A 102 -8.70 16.72 9.65
CA GLY A 102 -9.50 15.55 9.32
C GLY A 102 -8.64 14.31 9.12
N ASN A 103 -9.10 13.39 8.26
CA ASN A 103 -8.37 12.16 7.99
C ASN A 103 -7.21 12.35 7.00
N ILE A 104 -6.28 11.41 7.02
CA ILE A 104 -5.23 11.31 6.01
C ILE A 104 -5.68 10.27 4.98
N LYS A 105 -5.75 10.67 3.72
CA LYS A 105 -6.16 9.80 2.63
C LYS A 105 -5.09 9.75 1.56
N VAL A 106 -4.68 8.54 1.19
CA VAL A 106 -3.75 8.29 0.09
C VAL A 106 -4.39 7.34 -0.90
N THR A 107 -4.45 7.75 -2.15
CA THR A 107 -4.95 6.91 -3.25
C THR A 107 -3.80 6.55 -4.17
N LEU A 108 -3.49 5.26 -4.25
CA LEU A 108 -2.47 4.72 -5.14
C LEU A 108 -3.13 4.26 -6.44
N LYS A 109 -2.58 4.71 -7.57
CA LYS A 109 -3.13 4.42 -8.90
C LYS A 109 -2.18 3.53 -9.70
N ASP A 110 -2.75 2.79 -10.63
CA ASP A 110 -2.01 1.84 -11.47
C ASP A 110 -1.17 0.88 -10.63
N VAL A 111 -1.83 0.26 -9.65
CA VAL A 111 -1.21 -0.70 -8.74
C VAL A 111 -1.11 -2.05 -9.42
N THR A 112 0.10 -2.60 -9.44
CA THR A 112 0.38 -3.93 -9.97
C THR A 112 0.89 -4.81 -8.85
N LEU A 113 0.36 -6.02 -8.73
CA LEU A 113 0.84 -6.99 -7.75
C LEU A 113 2.19 -7.55 -8.20
N THR A 114 3.20 -7.46 -7.34
CA THR A 114 4.58 -7.76 -7.71
C THR A 114 5.16 -8.99 -7.04
N GLY A 115 4.58 -9.44 -5.93
CA GLY A 115 5.07 -10.59 -5.19
C GLY A 115 4.36 -11.89 -5.54
N ASP A 116 4.73 -12.93 -4.85
CA ASP A 116 4.08 -14.23 -4.98
C ASP A 116 2.67 -14.19 -4.38
N LEU A 117 1.73 -14.78 -5.07
CA LEU A 117 0.34 -14.86 -4.62
C LEU A 117 0.01 -16.30 -4.27
N THR A 118 -0.40 -16.55 -3.05
CA THR A 118 -0.78 -17.89 -2.59
C THR A 118 -2.13 -18.27 -3.17
N LEU A 119 -2.15 -19.33 -3.97
CA LEU A 119 -3.39 -19.83 -4.57
C LEU A 119 -4.17 -20.67 -3.57
N LEU A 120 -3.50 -21.57 -2.89
CA LEU A 120 -4.12 -22.51 -1.98
C LEU A 120 -3.16 -22.86 -0.85
N ASN A 121 -3.67 -22.84 0.37
CA ASN A 121 -2.91 -23.26 1.54
C ASN A 121 -3.86 -24.03 2.47
N LEU A 122 -3.65 -25.33 2.56
CA LEU A 122 -4.43 -26.22 3.41
C LEU A 122 -3.51 -26.88 4.42
N ASP A 123 -3.79 -26.66 5.70
CA ASP A 123 -3.00 -27.20 6.80
C ASP A 123 -3.94 -27.54 7.95
N ALA A 124 -3.93 -28.81 8.36
CA ALA A 124 -4.81 -29.31 9.44
C ALA A 124 -4.51 -28.66 10.79
N GLU A 125 -3.28 -28.20 10.99
CA GLU A 125 -2.85 -27.55 12.24
C GLU A 125 -2.82 -26.03 12.10
N GLY A 126 -3.13 -25.52 10.91
CA GLY A 126 -3.12 -24.09 10.61
C GLY A 126 -4.32 -23.36 11.18
N GLU A 127 -4.17 -22.07 11.37
CA GLU A 127 -5.22 -21.16 11.80
C GLU A 127 -5.91 -20.52 10.59
N LEU A 128 -6.33 -19.28 10.75
CA LEU A 128 -7.00 -18.55 9.66
C LEU A 128 -5.97 -18.11 8.61
N MET A 129 -6.36 -18.19 7.35
CA MET A 129 -5.49 -17.84 6.25
C MET A 129 -5.36 -16.31 6.09
N GLN A 130 -4.13 -15.83 6.17
CA GLN A 130 -3.79 -14.45 5.83
C GLN A 130 -3.07 -14.40 4.49
N ASP A 131 -3.42 -13.41 3.68
CA ASP A 131 -2.70 -13.11 2.46
C ASP A 131 -1.82 -11.88 2.68
N GLU A 132 -0.55 -12.01 2.38
CA GLU A 132 0.40 -10.90 2.35
C GLU A 132 0.71 -10.59 0.89
N ILE A 133 0.24 -9.45 0.42
CA ILE A 133 0.25 -9.09 -0.99
C ILE A 133 1.19 -7.93 -1.21
N GLU A 134 2.25 -8.16 -1.96
CA GLU A 134 3.17 -7.10 -2.35
C GLU A 134 2.71 -6.43 -3.65
N PHE A 135 2.88 -5.12 -3.73
CA PHE A 135 2.47 -4.37 -4.90
C PHE A 135 3.41 -3.21 -5.18
N GLY A 136 3.34 -2.73 -6.42
CA GLY A 136 3.95 -1.48 -6.83
C GLY A 136 2.90 -0.56 -7.43
N ALA A 137 2.99 0.74 -7.17
CA ALA A 137 2.10 1.74 -7.71
C ALA A 137 2.84 2.70 -8.62
N ARG A 138 2.16 3.19 -9.65
CA ARG A 138 2.75 4.12 -10.60
C ARG A 138 2.56 5.58 -10.19
N SER A 139 1.41 5.91 -9.63
CA SER A 139 1.09 7.27 -9.22
C SER A 139 0.21 7.30 -7.98
N MET A 140 0.04 8.47 -7.41
CA MET A 140 -0.85 8.67 -6.26
C MET A 140 -1.49 10.06 -6.26
N THR A 141 -2.57 10.18 -5.53
CA THR A 141 -3.20 11.47 -5.20
C THR A 141 -3.57 11.54 -3.72
#